data_26ecae83bc2d109cb4cf0c5d33b0e0e1
#
_entry.id   26ecae83bc2d109cb4cf0c5d33b0e0e1
#
_cell.length_a   1.000
_cell.length_b   1.000
_cell.length_c   1.000
_cell.angle_alpha   90.00
_cell.angle_beta   90.00
_cell.angle_gamma   90.00
#
_symmetry.space_group_name_H-M   'P 1'
#
loop_
_entity.id
_entity.type
_entity.pdbx_description
1 polymer ?
#
loop_
_entity_poly.entity_id
_entity_poly.type
_entity_poly.pdbx_seq_one_letter_code
_entity_poly.pdbx_strand_id
1 'polypeptide(L)'
;MANAFIKPNAIIDTVLGMLQGELVLTQLVWKDGLGDFAGKYNDTITIRIPNPTDANTRVLRGTGAARNLTVSDLTETSVDVKLTDDVYSLVVLTDEEKTLDIFDYAGQVLNRQVDAVARKLEQGLSDTIQNAAYVTTHTATVDGVYDAIVHARRQLNDAFVPRQGRYLICGSAVEEALLLDDRFTRYDSTGDNAASALREARVGRIAGHEVIVSDYIPHGDAYLFHMTAFAMVTRPPSAPMSGADRVAAVGSANNIALRWLGDYDPSVTSDRSLVDTFVGYKAIVDPGPNAFVRGAKIQLIPVSVTISNQGTVTASAGANKTRQLRLVDSNGDDRTADATWSSSDTAKATVSSGGLVTGVAAGATTITAVVDGKTATWALTVGA
;
A
#
# COMPACT_ATOMS: atom_id res chain seq x y z
N MET A 1 -16.62 -40.66 25.14
CA MET A 1 -15.60 -39.64 25.45
C MET A 1 -16.04 -38.38 24.74
N ALA A 2 -16.22 -37.29 25.46
CA ALA A 2 -16.64 -36.03 24.86
C ALA A 2 -15.39 -35.39 24.19
N ASN A 3 -15.44 -35.22 22.87
CA ASN A 3 -14.42 -34.50 22.16
C ASN A 3 -14.48 -33.02 22.58
N ALA A 4 -13.43 -32.50 23.19
CA ALA A 4 -13.29 -31.09 23.52
C ALA A 4 -12.79 -30.36 22.27
N PHE A 5 -13.71 -29.87 21.44
CA PHE A 5 -13.35 -28.99 20.35
C PHE A 5 -12.95 -27.60 20.90
N ILE A 6 -11.89 -27.02 20.35
CA ILE A 6 -11.53 -25.62 20.62
C ILE A 6 -12.71 -24.76 20.23
N LYS A 7 -13.19 -23.90 21.14
CA LYS A 7 -14.34 -23.04 20.85
C LYS A 7 -14.01 -22.13 19.66
N PRO A 8 -14.90 -22.00 18.66
CA PRO A 8 -14.66 -21.16 17.47
C PRO A 8 -14.22 -19.74 17.79
N ASN A 9 -14.78 -19.17 18.87
CA ASN A 9 -14.41 -17.82 19.32
C ASN A 9 -12.94 -17.73 19.78
N ALA A 10 -12.37 -18.80 20.35
CA ALA A 10 -10.96 -18.79 20.72
C ALA A 10 -10.05 -18.82 19.48
N ILE A 11 -10.46 -19.46 18.40
CA ILE A 11 -9.73 -19.47 17.12
C ILE A 11 -9.72 -18.07 16.52
N ILE A 12 -10.88 -17.41 16.42
CA ILE A 12 -10.95 -16.07 15.82
C ILE A 12 -10.19 -15.02 16.64
N ASP A 13 -10.20 -15.09 17.97
CA ASP A 13 -9.42 -14.19 18.83
C ASP A 13 -7.92 -14.39 18.61
N THR A 14 -7.47 -15.63 18.41
CA THR A 14 -6.07 -15.93 18.06
C THR A 14 -5.70 -15.37 16.68
N VAL A 15 -6.55 -15.61 15.69
CA VAL A 15 -6.40 -15.09 14.31
C VAL A 15 -6.32 -13.56 14.29
N LEU A 16 -7.17 -12.88 15.04
CA LEU A 16 -7.15 -11.41 15.15
C LEU A 16 -5.88 -10.90 15.83
N GLY A 17 -5.40 -11.59 16.88
CA GLY A 17 -4.15 -11.23 17.57
C GLY A 17 -2.94 -11.35 16.64
N MET A 18 -2.87 -12.40 15.84
CA MET A 18 -1.82 -12.62 14.82
C MET A 18 -1.87 -11.53 13.74
N LEU A 19 -3.05 -11.25 13.18
CA LEU A 19 -3.24 -10.24 12.15
C LEU A 19 -2.75 -8.86 12.61
N GLN A 20 -3.01 -8.47 13.83
CA GLN A 20 -2.58 -7.17 14.36
C GLN A 20 -1.07 -7.01 14.42
N GLY A 21 -0.33 -8.10 14.62
CA GLY A 21 1.14 -8.09 14.62
C GLY A 21 1.74 -7.84 13.25
N GLU A 22 1.05 -8.24 12.18
CA GLU A 22 1.52 -8.13 10.80
C GLU A 22 1.12 -6.81 10.11
N LEU A 23 0.12 -6.10 10.65
CA LEU A 23 -0.41 -4.88 10.04
C LEU A 23 0.33 -3.65 10.51
N VAL A 24 1.00 -2.94 9.60
CA VAL A 24 1.73 -1.68 9.86
C VAL A 24 1.02 -0.49 9.24
N LEU A 25 0.82 -0.47 7.91
CA LEU A 25 0.24 0.66 7.19
C LEU A 25 -1.22 0.89 7.58
N THR A 26 -1.97 -0.17 7.80
CA THR A 26 -3.39 -0.09 8.18
C THR A 26 -3.61 0.60 9.53
N GLN A 27 -2.60 0.67 10.39
CA GLN A 27 -2.69 1.39 11.67
C GLN A 27 -2.53 2.91 11.53
N LEU A 28 -2.04 3.39 10.40
CA LEU A 28 -1.71 4.79 10.13
C LEU A 28 -2.85 5.57 9.47
N VAL A 29 -3.94 4.90 9.13
CA VAL A 29 -5.07 5.45 8.38
C VAL A 29 -6.37 5.41 9.17
N TRP A 30 -7.37 6.15 8.72
CA TRP A 30 -8.69 6.13 9.33
C TRP A 30 -9.41 4.80 9.07
N LYS A 31 -9.95 4.19 10.13
CA LYS A 31 -10.61 2.87 10.09
C LYS A 31 -11.84 2.74 11.00
N ASP A 32 -12.43 3.85 11.43
CA ASP A 32 -13.51 3.84 12.43
C ASP A 32 -14.91 3.49 11.87
N GLY A 33 -14.98 3.04 10.61
CA GLY A 33 -16.24 2.76 9.93
C GLY A 33 -16.93 1.43 10.27
N LEU A 34 -16.28 0.54 11.05
CA LEU A 34 -16.86 -0.80 11.35
C LEU A 34 -18.22 -0.72 12.03
N GLY A 35 -18.41 0.21 12.96
CA GLY A 35 -19.66 0.41 13.69
C GLY A 35 -20.84 0.86 12.81
N ASP A 36 -20.56 1.54 11.70
CA ASP A 36 -21.59 2.07 10.80
C ASP A 36 -22.27 1.00 9.95
N PHE A 37 -21.63 -0.16 9.81
CA PHE A 37 -22.24 -1.33 9.14
C PHE A 37 -23.12 -2.18 10.05
N ALA A 38 -23.12 -1.96 11.35
CA ALA A 38 -23.86 -2.78 12.29
C ALA A 38 -25.37 -2.70 12.02
N GLY A 39 -25.97 -3.84 11.66
CA GLY A 39 -27.41 -3.96 11.42
C GLY A 39 -27.92 -3.36 10.10
N LYS A 40 -27.06 -2.91 9.18
CA LYS A 40 -27.45 -2.34 7.89
C LYS A 40 -27.13 -3.28 6.73
N TYR A 41 -28.02 -3.34 5.75
CA TYR A 41 -27.79 -4.00 4.45
C TYR A 41 -27.17 -2.98 3.47
N ASN A 42 -25.94 -2.54 3.74
CA ASN A 42 -25.25 -1.57 2.89
C ASN A 42 -23.79 -1.97 2.69
N ASP A 43 -23.25 -1.68 1.51
CA ASP A 43 -21.87 -1.88 1.11
C ASP A 43 -21.04 -0.58 1.17
N THR A 44 -21.67 0.53 1.55
CA THR A 44 -21.10 1.87 1.48
C THR A 44 -21.24 2.59 2.80
N ILE A 45 -20.16 3.21 3.27
CA ILE A 45 -20.13 4.15 4.39
C ILE A 45 -19.91 5.55 3.85
N THR A 46 -20.68 6.50 4.34
CA THR A 46 -20.53 7.91 4.01
C THR A 46 -19.79 8.62 5.14
N ILE A 47 -18.57 9.08 4.87
CA ILE A 47 -17.78 9.89 5.79
C ILE A 47 -18.14 11.37 5.54
N ARG A 48 -18.60 12.06 6.58
CA ARG A 48 -18.90 13.49 6.51
C ARG A 48 -17.65 14.31 6.75
N ILE A 49 -17.40 15.27 5.89
CA ILE A 49 -16.30 16.22 6.00
C ILE A 49 -16.92 17.59 6.26
N PRO A 50 -16.80 18.14 7.49
CA PRO A 50 -17.26 19.49 7.76
C PRO A 50 -16.38 20.50 7.01
N ASN A 51 -17.00 21.41 6.26
CA ASN A 51 -16.27 22.49 5.63
C ASN A 51 -15.97 23.58 6.67
N PRO A 52 -14.76 24.18 6.64
CA PRO A 52 -14.46 25.32 7.49
C PRO A 52 -15.37 26.50 7.15
N THR A 53 -15.84 27.21 8.16
CA THR A 53 -16.59 28.45 8.00
C THR A 53 -15.70 29.63 8.32
N ASP A 54 -15.86 30.73 7.56
CA ASP A 54 -15.14 31.95 7.82
C ASP A 54 -15.77 32.74 8.96
N ALA A 55 -14.94 33.29 9.84
CA ALA A 55 -15.37 34.20 10.87
C ALA A 55 -15.48 35.62 10.29
N ASN A 56 -16.65 36.26 10.44
CA ASN A 56 -16.87 37.62 10.03
C ASN A 56 -16.56 38.60 11.17
N THR A 57 -15.97 39.73 10.87
CA THR A 57 -15.71 40.79 11.83
C THR A 57 -16.63 41.99 11.57
N ARG A 58 -17.10 42.61 12.64
CA ARG A 58 -17.81 43.91 12.56
C ARG A 58 -17.16 44.93 13.51
N VAL A 59 -17.37 46.21 13.16
CA VAL A 59 -16.91 47.31 14.02
C VAL A 59 -17.72 47.33 15.33
N LEU A 60 -17.03 47.35 16.47
CA LEU A 60 -17.61 47.31 17.81
C LEU A 60 -18.41 48.59 18.04
N ARG A 61 -19.12 49.23 17.95
CA ARG A 61 -19.88 50.48 18.03
C ARG A 61 -20.28 51.10 16.68
N GLY A 62 -20.35 50.27 15.63
CA GLY A 62 -20.89 50.68 14.34
C GLY A 62 -22.37 51.11 14.43
N THR A 63 -22.80 51.97 13.55
CA THR A 63 -24.19 52.42 13.43
C THR A 63 -24.80 51.97 12.09
N GLY A 64 -26.14 51.82 12.03
CA GLY A 64 -26.82 51.44 10.80
C GLY A 64 -26.45 50.02 10.32
N ALA A 65 -26.20 49.90 9.01
CA ALA A 65 -25.85 48.61 8.36
C ALA A 65 -24.57 47.98 8.90
N ALA A 66 -23.66 48.76 9.47
CA ALA A 66 -22.44 48.25 10.09
C ALA A 66 -22.68 47.40 11.35
N ARG A 67 -23.91 47.39 11.90
CA ARG A 67 -24.31 46.50 13.01
C ARG A 67 -24.83 45.15 12.58
N ASN A 68 -25.15 44.96 11.32
CA ASN A 68 -25.70 43.69 10.82
C ASN A 68 -24.64 42.59 10.88
N LEU A 69 -25.07 41.40 11.29
CA LEU A 69 -24.26 40.21 11.24
C LEU A 69 -24.42 39.53 9.87
N THR A 70 -23.34 39.13 9.27
CA THR A 70 -23.37 38.28 8.08
C THR A 70 -23.62 36.86 8.53
N VAL A 71 -24.63 36.22 7.97
CA VAL A 71 -24.92 34.79 8.21
C VAL A 71 -24.06 34.00 7.25
N SER A 72 -23.32 33.01 7.78
CA SER A 72 -22.57 32.04 6.98
C SER A 72 -23.34 30.75 6.97
N ASP A 73 -23.57 30.17 5.81
CA ASP A 73 -24.20 28.86 5.68
C ASP A 73 -23.20 27.75 6.02
N LEU A 74 -23.64 26.76 6.80
CA LEU A 74 -22.87 25.56 7.06
C LEU A 74 -23.09 24.59 5.91
N THR A 75 -22.03 24.26 5.19
CA THR A 75 -22.03 23.22 4.17
C THR A 75 -21.22 22.02 4.65
N GLU A 76 -21.73 20.82 4.39
CA GLU A 76 -21.00 19.58 4.62
C GLU A 76 -20.79 18.89 3.27
N THR A 77 -19.62 18.31 3.10
CA THR A 77 -19.34 17.40 2.01
C THR A 77 -19.21 15.98 2.54
N SER A 78 -19.46 15.01 1.70
CA SER A 78 -19.36 13.61 2.06
C SER A 78 -18.48 12.85 1.08
N VAL A 79 -17.78 11.85 1.60
CA VAL A 79 -17.00 10.89 0.81
C VAL A 79 -17.52 9.49 1.11
N ASP A 80 -17.91 8.79 0.06
CA ASP A 80 -18.39 7.43 0.16
C ASP A 80 -17.23 6.45 0.05
N VAL A 81 -17.09 5.58 1.04
CA VAL A 81 -16.16 4.44 1.04
C VAL A 81 -16.99 3.18 0.81
N LYS A 82 -16.77 2.54 -0.33
CA LYS A 82 -17.48 1.34 -0.73
C LYS A 82 -16.61 0.10 -0.47
N LEU A 83 -17.24 -0.97 0.04
CA LEU A 83 -16.61 -2.29 0.06
C LEU A 83 -16.53 -2.83 -1.37
N THR A 84 -15.32 -3.04 -1.87
CA THR A 84 -15.07 -3.46 -3.26
C THR A 84 -14.54 -4.86 -3.37
N ASP A 85 -13.76 -5.30 -2.38
CA ASP A 85 -13.00 -6.53 -2.46
C ASP A 85 -13.35 -7.50 -1.35
N ASP A 86 -13.32 -8.79 -1.68
CA ASP A 86 -13.33 -9.89 -0.73
C ASP A 86 -11.91 -10.47 -0.65
N VAL A 87 -11.25 -10.22 0.48
CA VAL A 87 -9.90 -10.71 0.73
C VAL A 87 -10.00 -12.00 1.51
N TYR A 88 -9.57 -13.10 0.91
CA TYR A 88 -9.70 -14.42 1.52
C TYR A 88 -8.46 -15.30 1.35
N SER A 89 -8.31 -16.25 2.26
CA SER A 89 -7.39 -17.37 2.15
C SER A 89 -8.16 -18.67 2.45
N LEU A 90 -8.23 -19.56 1.45
CA LEU A 90 -8.88 -20.86 1.56
C LEU A 90 -7.82 -21.95 1.48
N VAL A 91 -7.81 -22.84 2.47
CA VAL A 91 -6.95 -24.03 2.51
C VAL A 91 -7.84 -25.26 2.64
N VAL A 92 -7.54 -26.26 1.84
CA VAL A 92 -8.18 -27.59 1.88
C VAL A 92 -7.17 -28.58 2.45
N LEU A 93 -7.59 -29.33 3.45
CA LEU A 93 -6.75 -30.30 4.15
C LEU A 93 -7.41 -31.67 4.07
N THR A 94 -6.71 -32.63 3.52
CA THR A 94 -7.19 -34.02 3.50
C THR A 94 -7.09 -34.66 4.89
N ASP A 95 -7.92 -35.66 5.16
CA ASP A 95 -7.87 -36.40 6.42
C ASP A 95 -6.50 -37.06 6.65
N GLU A 96 -5.80 -37.43 5.59
CA GLU A 96 -4.45 -37.98 5.61
C GLU A 96 -3.43 -36.94 6.09
N GLU A 97 -3.40 -35.75 5.49
CA GLU A 97 -2.51 -34.65 5.89
C GLU A 97 -2.76 -34.21 7.33
N LYS A 98 -4.03 -34.11 7.72
CA LYS A 98 -4.42 -33.72 9.07
C LYS A 98 -3.99 -34.76 10.13
N THR A 99 -4.01 -36.07 9.77
CA THR A 99 -3.72 -37.14 10.71
C THR A 99 -2.23 -37.45 10.78
N LEU A 100 -1.51 -37.35 9.67
CA LEU A 100 -0.14 -37.80 9.53
C LEU A 100 0.90 -36.67 9.57
N ASP A 101 0.55 -35.49 9.06
CA ASP A 101 1.53 -34.44 8.79
C ASP A 101 1.31 -33.18 9.68
N ILE A 102 0.09 -32.89 10.12
CA ILE A 102 -0.21 -31.69 10.90
C ILE A 102 -0.27 -32.01 12.38
N PHE A 103 0.69 -31.50 13.14
CA PHE A 103 0.72 -31.61 14.61
C PHE A 103 0.26 -30.34 15.34
N ASP A 104 0.36 -29.18 14.69
CA ASP A 104 -0.08 -27.87 15.19
C ASP A 104 -0.86 -27.12 14.12
N TYR A 105 -2.17 -27.23 14.15
CA TYR A 105 -3.07 -26.59 13.19
C TYR A 105 -2.97 -25.04 13.22
N ALA A 106 -2.85 -24.45 14.40
CA ALA A 106 -2.76 -23.00 14.54
C ALA A 106 -1.46 -22.48 13.90
N GLY A 107 -0.33 -23.07 14.25
CA GLY A 107 0.98 -22.64 13.75
C GLY A 107 1.20 -22.96 12.27
N GLN A 108 0.75 -24.12 11.80
CA GLN A 108 1.05 -24.58 10.45
C GLN A 108 0.06 -24.09 9.39
N VAL A 109 -1.20 -23.87 9.75
CA VAL A 109 -2.28 -23.50 8.81
C VAL A 109 -2.79 -22.09 9.06
N LEU A 110 -3.31 -21.81 10.25
CA LEU A 110 -3.96 -20.49 10.52
C LEU A 110 -3.00 -19.33 10.40
N ASN A 111 -1.77 -19.43 10.93
CA ASN A 111 -0.77 -18.37 10.80
C ASN A 111 -0.54 -17.98 9.34
N ARG A 112 -0.35 -18.98 8.45
CA ARG A 112 -0.11 -18.74 7.03
C ARG A 112 -1.30 -18.10 6.31
N GLN A 113 -2.53 -18.46 6.71
CA GLN A 113 -3.74 -17.85 6.16
C GLN A 113 -3.85 -16.38 6.60
N VAL A 114 -3.57 -16.12 7.89
CA VAL A 114 -3.60 -14.75 8.44
C VAL A 114 -2.54 -13.86 7.79
N ASP A 115 -1.31 -14.35 7.65
CA ASP A 115 -0.22 -13.63 6.97
C ASP A 115 -0.57 -13.31 5.51
N ALA A 116 -1.26 -14.24 4.83
CA ALA A 116 -1.68 -14.02 3.45
C ALA A 116 -2.75 -12.92 3.35
N VAL A 117 -3.74 -12.92 4.27
CA VAL A 117 -4.78 -11.90 4.35
C VAL A 117 -4.17 -10.55 4.75
N ALA A 118 -3.28 -10.51 5.76
CA ALA A 118 -2.58 -9.31 6.20
C ALA A 118 -1.81 -8.66 5.05
N ARG A 119 -0.99 -9.43 4.35
CA ARG A 119 -0.22 -8.94 3.20
C ARG A 119 -1.12 -8.37 2.12
N LYS A 120 -2.26 -8.98 1.85
CA LYS A 120 -3.19 -8.48 0.83
C LYS A 120 -3.88 -7.19 1.26
N LEU A 121 -4.21 -7.04 2.56
CA LEU A 121 -4.77 -5.80 3.10
C LEU A 121 -3.75 -4.65 3.05
N GLU A 122 -2.49 -4.91 3.44
CA GLU A 122 -1.39 -3.94 3.36
C GLU A 122 -1.12 -3.51 1.91
N GLN A 123 -1.10 -4.46 0.97
CA GLN A 123 -0.89 -4.18 -0.44
C GLN A 123 -2.02 -3.32 -1.02
N GLY A 124 -3.30 -3.63 -0.74
CA GLY A 124 -4.43 -2.85 -1.24
C GLY A 124 -4.44 -1.40 -0.72
N LEU A 125 -4.02 -1.22 0.55
CA LEU A 125 -3.84 0.13 1.11
C LEU A 125 -2.66 0.85 0.46
N SER A 126 -1.53 0.18 0.29
CA SER A 126 -0.36 0.73 -0.40
C SER A 126 -0.70 1.16 -1.82
N ASP A 127 -1.41 0.34 -2.58
CA ASP A 127 -1.87 0.67 -3.94
C ASP A 127 -2.75 1.94 -3.93
N THR A 128 -3.61 2.09 -2.92
CA THR A 128 -4.46 3.29 -2.75
C THR A 128 -3.61 4.53 -2.44
N ILE A 129 -2.59 4.41 -1.60
CA ILE A 129 -1.66 5.50 -1.27
C ILE A 129 -0.86 5.90 -2.52
N GLN A 130 -0.32 4.95 -3.27
CA GLN A 130 0.49 5.21 -4.46
C GLN A 130 -0.31 5.89 -5.58
N ASN A 131 -1.56 5.48 -5.78
CA ASN A 131 -2.44 5.98 -6.84
C ASN A 131 -3.29 7.20 -6.44
N ALA A 132 -3.07 7.76 -5.25
CA ALA A 132 -3.81 8.93 -4.81
C ALA A 132 -3.46 10.17 -5.66
N ALA A 133 -4.43 11.06 -5.85
CA ALA A 133 -4.27 12.28 -6.64
C ALA A 133 -3.51 13.35 -5.84
N TYR A 134 -2.21 13.20 -5.70
CA TYR A 134 -1.34 14.20 -5.08
C TYR A 134 -1.21 15.43 -5.97
N VAL A 135 -1.30 16.63 -5.39
CA VAL A 135 -1.19 17.90 -6.13
C VAL A 135 0.23 18.09 -6.68
N THR A 136 1.24 17.66 -5.93
CA THR A 136 2.65 17.84 -6.31
C THR A 136 3.44 16.59 -5.91
N THR A 137 4.33 16.16 -6.80
CA THR A 137 5.37 15.19 -6.49
C THR A 137 6.67 15.96 -6.25
N HIS A 138 7.27 15.80 -5.08
CA HIS A 138 8.56 16.37 -4.75
C HIS A 138 9.66 15.40 -5.17
N THR A 139 10.37 15.71 -6.24
CA THR A 139 11.49 14.90 -6.70
C THR A 139 12.76 15.24 -5.95
N ALA A 140 13.58 14.25 -5.62
CA ALA A 140 14.84 14.42 -4.91
C ALA A 140 15.95 13.55 -5.52
N THR A 141 17.19 14.02 -5.41
CA THR A 141 18.39 13.17 -5.53
C THR A 141 18.67 12.52 -4.17
N VAL A 142 19.57 11.53 -4.12
CA VAL A 142 19.97 10.84 -2.89
C VAL A 142 20.33 11.84 -1.78
N ASP A 143 21.10 12.88 -2.08
CA ASP A 143 21.54 13.91 -1.11
C ASP A 143 20.43 14.94 -0.78
N GLY A 144 19.34 14.98 -1.54
CA GLY A 144 18.28 15.98 -1.45
C GLY A 144 16.97 15.48 -0.77
N VAL A 145 16.93 14.24 -0.30
CA VAL A 145 15.72 13.61 0.26
C VAL A 145 15.17 14.39 1.45
N TYR A 146 16.03 14.80 2.37
CA TYR A 146 15.62 15.59 3.53
C TYR A 146 14.96 16.92 3.13
N ASP A 147 15.53 17.62 2.15
CA ASP A 147 14.99 18.90 1.69
C ASP A 147 13.60 18.71 1.02
N ALA A 148 13.42 17.62 0.27
CA ALA A 148 12.12 17.25 -0.28
C ALA A 148 11.08 16.95 0.80
N ILE A 149 11.45 16.28 1.89
CA ILE A 149 10.58 16.06 3.05
C ILE A 149 10.17 17.38 3.68
N VAL A 150 11.09 18.33 3.83
CA VAL A 150 10.81 19.67 4.37
C VAL A 150 9.87 20.44 3.43
N HIS A 151 10.02 20.34 2.11
CA HIS A 151 9.14 20.95 1.14
C HIS A 151 7.74 20.34 1.18
N ALA A 152 7.62 19.00 1.26
CA ALA A 152 6.35 18.31 1.44
C ALA A 152 5.65 18.73 2.75
N ARG A 153 6.41 18.84 3.85
CA ARG A 153 5.88 19.37 5.11
C ARG A 153 5.36 20.79 4.98
N ARG A 154 6.08 21.66 4.25
CA ARG A 154 5.62 23.02 3.98
C ARG A 154 4.29 23.02 3.22
N GLN A 155 4.18 22.22 2.16
CA GLN A 155 2.93 22.07 1.40
C GLN A 155 1.73 21.73 2.29
N LEU A 156 1.89 20.76 3.21
CA LEU A 156 0.84 20.39 4.15
C LEU A 156 0.53 21.48 5.17
N ASN A 157 1.52 22.30 5.56
CA ASN A 157 1.30 23.45 6.45
C ASN A 157 0.55 24.58 5.74
N ASP A 158 0.91 24.87 4.49
CA ASP A 158 0.25 25.88 3.66
C ASP A 158 -1.22 25.50 3.37
N ALA A 159 -1.51 24.19 3.33
CA ALA A 159 -2.85 23.63 3.22
C ALA A 159 -3.60 23.47 4.57
N PHE A 160 -3.06 24.02 5.67
CA PHE A 160 -3.64 23.95 7.01
C PHE A 160 -3.95 22.53 7.54
N VAL A 161 -3.28 21.50 7.03
CA VAL A 161 -3.43 20.13 7.55
C VAL A 161 -2.94 20.08 9.01
N PRO A 162 -3.61 19.40 9.93
CA PRO A 162 -3.15 19.26 11.32
C PRO A 162 -1.73 18.70 11.41
N ARG A 163 -0.93 19.19 12.35
CA ARG A 163 0.48 18.77 12.50
C ARG A 163 0.63 17.42 13.22
N GLN A 164 -0.33 17.10 14.08
CA GLN A 164 -0.39 15.80 14.77
C GLN A 164 -1.01 14.74 13.85
N GLY A 165 -0.60 13.50 13.98
CA GLY A 165 -1.12 12.39 13.17
C GLY A 165 -0.63 12.39 11.72
N ARG A 166 0.54 13.01 11.45
CA ARG A 166 1.22 12.91 10.15
C ARG A 166 2.29 11.83 10.23
N TYR A 167 2.32 10.99 9.23
CA TYR A 167 3.27 9.90 9.08
C TYR A 167 4.04 10.03 7.76
N LEU A 168 5.30 9.63 7.78
CA LEU A 168 6.13 9.50 6.60
C LEU A 168 6.39 8.00 6.36
N ILE A 169 5.82 7.45 5.32
CA ILE A 169 6.15 6.10 4.88
C ILE A 169 7.11 6.16 3.71
N CYS A 170 8.08 5.27 3.67
CA CYS A 170 9.08 5.25 2.62
C CYS A 170 9.50 3.83 2.22
N GLY A 171 9.99 3.71 0.99
CA GLY A 171 10.66 2.53 0.50
C GLY A 171 12.12 2.47 0.94
N SER A 172 12.77 1.33 0.74
CA SER A 172 14.12 1.03 1.24
C SER A 172 15.22 1.93 0.66
N ALA A 173 15.11 2.38 -0.60
CA ALA A 173 16.12 3.28 -1.18
C ALA A 173 16.06 4.70 -0.59
N VAL A 174 14.85 5.16 -0.21
CA VAL A 174 14.68 6.43 0.50
C VAL A 174 15.21 6.31 1.93
N GLU A 175 14.98 5.17 2.61
CA GLU A 175 15.57 4.89 3.92
C GLU A 175 17.10 4.91 3.86
N GLU A 176 17.71 4.21 2.89
CA GLU A 176 19.15 4.21 2.68
C GLU A 176 19.68 5.64 2.49
N ALA A 177 19.04 6.45 1.64
CA ALA A 177 19.44 7.84 1.42
C ALA A 177 19.37 8.68 2.71
N LEU A 178 18.35 8.44 3.56
CA LEU A 178 18.23 9.12 4.86
C LEU A 178 19.30 8.67 5.86
N LEU A 179 19.63 7.38 5.89
CA LEU A 179 20.67 6.85 6.78
C LEU A 179 22.08 7.31 6.36
N LEU A 180 22.31 7.59 5.06
CA LEU A 180 23.58 8.10 4.54
C LEU A 180 23.71 9.63 4.65
N ASP A 181 22.61 10.35 4.95
CA ASP A 181 22.67 11.81 5.08
C ASP A 181 23.50 12.21 6.31
N ASP A 182 24.52 13.02 6.10
CA ASP A 182 25.44 13.55 7.12
C ASP A 182 24.73 14.20 8.32
N ARG A 183 23.52 14.74 8.11
CA ARG A 183 22.70 15.37 9.18
C ARG A 183 22.26 14.38 10.26
N PHE A 184 22.15 13.09 9.92
CA PHE A 184 21.75 12.02 10.85
C PHE A 184 22.95 11.20 11.35
N THR A 185 24.06 11.18 10.63
CA THR A 185 25.26 10.40 10.97
C THR A 185 26.22 11.15 11.86
N ARG A 186 26.18 12.49 11.88
CA ARG A 186 27.09 13.29 12.72
C ARG A 186 26.63 13.31 14.18
N TYR A 187 27.48 12.75 15.05
CA TYR A 187 27.28 12.66 16.49
C TYR A 187 27.10 14.02 17.17
N ASP A 188 27.79 15.06 16.68
CA ASP A 188 27.78 16.42 17.23
C ASP A 188 26.50 17.23 16.93
N SER A 189 25.68 16.78 15.96
CA SER A 189 24.43 17.46 15.59
C SER A 189 23.17 16.90 16.22
N THR A 190 23.21 15.70 16.85
CA THR A 190 22.00 14.94 17.23
C THR A 190 21.83 14.78 18.76
N GLY A 191 22.80 15.20 19.59
CA GLY A 191 22.74 15.10 21.04
C GLY A 191 22.83 13.66 21.60
N ASP A 192 22.46 13.46 22.88
CA ASP A 192 22.62 12.16 23.57
C ASP A 192 21.93 10.94 22.93
N ASN A 193 20.96 11.17 22.06
CA ASN A 193 20.23 10.09 21.38
C ASN A 193 20.90 9.58 20.09
N ALA A 194 21.96 10.25 19.61
CA ALA A 194 22.65 9.88 18.37
C ALA A 194 23.31 8.50 18.44
N ALA A 195 23.84 8.14 19.60
CA ALA A 195 24.52 6.84 19.79
C ALA A 195 23.56 5.64 19.72
N SER A 196 22.29 5.79 20.09
CA SER A 196 21.28 4.73 19.98
C SER A 196 20.73 4.65 18.56
N ALA A 197 20.45 5.76 17.90
CA ALA A 197 19.98 5.80 16.52
C ALA A 197 21.01 5.18 15.55
N LEU A 198 22.29 5.48 15.74
CA LEU A 198 23.37 4.91 14.92
C LEU A 198 23.57 3.40 15.13
N ARG A 199 23.31 2.89 16.34
CA ARG A 199 23.43 1.46 16.66
C ARG A 199 22.25 0.64 16.17
N GLU A 200 21.05 1.23 16.17
CA GLU A 200 19.80 0.54 15.84
C GLU A 200 19.43 0.69 14.36
N ALA A 201 20.16 1.52 13.59
CA ALA A 201 19.85 1.86 12.20
C ALA A 201 18.36 2.30 12.02
N ARG A 202 17.79 2.96 13.04
CA ARG A 202 16.42 3.45 13.00
C ARG A 202 16.40 4.92 12.59
N VAL A 203 15.67 5.23 11.55
CA VAL A 203 15.49 6.62 11.09
C VAL A 203 14.68 7.46 12.10
N GLY A 204 13.83 6.83 12.90
CA GLY A 204 13.12 7.47 14.00
C GLY A 204 12.14 8.55 13.54
N ARG A 205 12.36 9.81 13.96
CA ARG A 205 11.51 10.96 13.60
C ARG A 205 12.30 11.98 12.81
N ILE A 206 11.80 12.30 11.61
CA ILE A 206 12.39 13.30 10.71
C ILE A 206 11.42 14.47 10.55
N ALA A 207 11.91 15.70 10.69
CA ALA A 207 11.11 16.93 10.55
C ALA A 207 9.80 16.89 11.36
N GLY A 208 9.77 16.16 12.49
CA GLY A 208 8.61 16.04 13.37
C GLY A 208 7.60 14.94 12.93
N HIS A 209 7.92 14.14 11.91
CA HIS A 209 7.13 13.00 11.45
C HIS A 209 7.78 11.68 11.83
N GLU A 210 6.97 10.71 12.21
CA GLU A 210 7.43 9.34 12.41
C GLU A 210 7.69 8.70 11.04
N VAL A 211 8.85 8.08 10.88
CA VAL A 211 9.28 7.43 9.64
C VAL A 211 9.04 5.94 9.77
N ILE A 212 8.32 5.40 8.80
CA ILE A 212 7.96 3.99 8.75
C ILE A 212 8.40 3.45 7.39
N VAL A 213 9.22 2.42 7.41
CA VAL A 213 9.68 1.73 6.21
C VAL A 213 8.70 0.63 5.88
N SER A 214 8.34 0.48 4.61
CA SER A 214 7.43 -0.55 4.16
C SER A 214 7.87 -1.15 2.82
N ASP A 215 7.95 -2.47 2.77
CA ASP A 215 8.28 -3.22 1.56
C ASP A 215 7.16 -3.19 0.50
N TYR A 216 5.97 -2.70 0.86
CA TYR A 216 4.85 -2.53 -0.09
C TYR A 216 4.91 -1.22 -0.86
N ILE A 217 5.81 -0.31 -0.48
CA ILE A 217 6.04 0.97 -1.16
C ILE A 217 7.20 0.80 -2.15
N PRO A 218 7.13 1.36 -3.37
CA PRO A 218 8.26 1.37 -4.29
C PRO A 218 9.51 1.90 -3.61
N HIS A 219 10.65 1.28 -3.86
CA HIS A 219 11.89 1.57 -3.14
C HIS A 219 12.29 3.05 -3.19
N GLY A 220 12.07 3.71 -4.34
CA GLY A 220 12.40 5.11 -4.55
C GLY A 220 11.30 6.11 -4.14
N ASP A 221 10.15 5.65 -3.65
CA ASP A 221 9.03 6.52 -3.27
C ASP A 221 8.93 6.71 -1.76
N ALA A 222 8.43 7.88 -1.35
CA ALA A 222 7.98 8.14 0.01
C ALA A 222 6.71 8.99 0.01
N TYR A 223 5.88 8.81 1.03
CA TYR A 223 4.60 9.48 1.15
C TYR A 223 4.46 10.10 2.54
N LEU A 224 4.33 11.42 2.58
CA LEU A 224 4.03 12.17 3.79
C LEU A 224 2.53 12.48 3.81
N PHE A 225 1.78 11.94 4.77
CA PHE A 225 0.33 12.13 4.83
C PHE A 225 -0.18 12.23 6.28
N HIS A 226 -1.38 12.77 6.42
CA HIS A 226 -2.12 12.80 7.66
C HIS A 226 -3.04 11.58 7.75
N MET A 227 -3.25 11.01 8.95
CA MET A 227 -4.09 9.83 9.17
C MET A 227 -5.47 9.88 8.51
N THR A 228 -6.04 11.07 8.31
CA THR A 228 -7.34 11.25 7.64
C THR A 228 -7.24 11.36 6.12
N ALA A 229 -6.06 11.21 5.52
CA ALA A 229 -5.90 11.25 4.06
C ALA A 229 -6.45 10.00 3.39
N PHE A 230 -6.44 8.88 4.10
CA PHE A 230 -6.88 7.60 3.58
C PHE A 230 -7.86 6.95 4.56
N ALA A 231 -8.83 6.26 4.00
CA ALA A 231 -9.79 5.45 4.76
C ALA A 231 -9.70 4.00 4.32
N MET A 232 -9.68 3.11 5.29
CA MET A 232 -9.84 1.67 5.11
C MET A 232 -11.02 1.23 5.96
N VAL A 233 -11.91 0.45 5.37
CA VAL A 233 -13.09 -0.07 6.05
C VAL A 233 -13.15 -1.57 5.81
N THR A 234 -13.37 -2.33 6.86
CA THR A 234 -13.56 -3.79 6.77
C THR A 234 -14.91 -4.20 7.30
N ARG A 235 -15.45 -5.26 6.74
CA ARG A 235 -16.69 -5.89 7.20
C ARG A 235 -16.58 -7.40 7.07
N PRO A 236 -16.84 -8.17 8.14
CA PRO A 236 -16.85 -9.62 8.02
C PRO A 236 -18.10 -10.07 7.25
N PRO A 237 -17.98 -11.06 6.37
CA PRO A 237 -19.14 -11.72 5.80
C PRO A 237 -20.03 -12.32 6.89
N SER A 238 -21.33 -12.43 6.62
CA SER A 238 -22.27 -13.05 7.55
C SER A 238 -21.91 -14.51 7.81
N ALA A 239 -22.09 -14.97 9.04
CA ALA A 239 -21.95 -16.39 9.33
C ALA A 239 -22.94 -17.19 8.48
N PRO A 240 -22.54 -18.32 7.87
CA PRO A 240 -23.45 -19.16 7.12
C PRO A 240 -24.53 -19.72 8.04
N MET A 241 -25.69 -20.05 7.47
CA MET A 241 -26.75 -20.75 8.21
C MET A 241 -26.19 -22.07 8.76
N SER A 242 -26.48 -22.35 10.02
CA SER A 242 -25.96 -23.50 10.75
C SER A 242 -26.22 -24.82 10.00
N GLY A 243 -25.17 -25.59 9.75
CA GLY A 243 -25.18 -26.97 9.32
C GLY A 243 -24.36 -27.81 10.29
N ALA A 244 -24.62 -29.13 10.36
CA ALA A 244 -23.97 -30.03 11.32
C ALA A 244 -22.45 -30.09 11.16
N ASP A 245 -21.94 -29.78 9.95
CA ASP A 245 -20.52 -29.94 9.55
C ASP A 245 -19.79 -28.62 9.33
N ARG A 246 -20.37 -27.49 9.82
CA ARG A 246 -19.80 -26.15 9.63
C ARG A 246 -19.64 -25.41 10.94
N VAL A 247 -18.48 -24.80 11.09
CA VAL A 247 -18.16 -23.94 12.23
C VAL A 247 -17.73 -22.59 11.70
N ALA A 248 -18.36 -21.52 12.16
CA ALA A 248 -18.01 -20.17 11.79
C ALA A 248 -17.81 -19.30 13.03
N ALA A 249 -16.81 -18.45 13.01
CA ALA A 249 -16.61 -17.41 13.99
C ALA A 249 -16.36 -16.07 13.28
N VAL A 250 -16.93 -15.00 13.85
CA VAL A 250 -16.74 -13.64 13.38
C VAL A 250 -16.17 -12.83 14.54
N GLY A 251 -15.11 -12.09 14.29
CA GLY A 251 -14.49 -11.26 15.30
C GLY A 251 -13.99 -9.95 14.73
N SER A 252 -13.79 -8.97 15.60
CA SER A 252 -13.18 -7.69 15.23
C SER A 252 -12.24 -7.21 16.32
N ALA A 253 -11.09 -6.63 15.90
CA ALA A 253 -10.18 -5.98 16.80
C ALA A 253 -9.50 -4.81 16.07
N ASN A 254 -9.29 -3.68 16.78
CA ASN A 254 -8.75 -2.44 16.22
C ASN A 254 -9.46 -1.98 14.93
N ASN A 255 -10.78 -2.11 14.86
CA ASN A 255 -11.62 -1.78 13.70
C ASN A 255 -11.30 -2.59 12.42
N ILE A 256 -10.66 -3.75 12.57
CA ILE A 256 -10.51 -4.74 11.49
C ILE A 256 -11.33 -5.95 11.89
N ALA A 257 -12.19 -6.39 11.00
CA ALA A 257 -13.07 -7.53 11.23
C ALA A 257 -12.75 -8.66 10.26
N LEU A 258 -12.77 -9.88 10.77
CA LEU A 258 -12.53 -11.11 10.02
C LEU A 258 -13.60 -12.13 10.31
N ARG A 259 -13.82 -13.04 9.36
CA ARG A 259 -14.54 -14.29 9.58
C ARG A 259 -13.57 -15.45 9.38
N TRP A 260 -13.66 -16.42 10.28
CA TRP A 260 -13.10 -17.76 10.07
C TRP A 260 -14.24 -18.76 9.88
N LEU A 261 -14.12 -19.62 8.87
CA LEU A 261 -15.06 -20.67 8.55
C LEU A 261 -14.32 -22.00 8.41
N GLY A 262 -14.72 -22.99 9.19
CA GLY A 262 -14.32 -24.39 9.03
C GLY A 262 -15.50 -25.22 8.50
N ASP A 263 -15.26 -26.02 7.49
CA ASP A 263 -16.26 -26.88 6.85
C ASP A 263 -15.61 -28.22 6.47
N TYR A 264 -16.36 -29.33 6.57
CA TYR A 264 -15.91 -30.65 6.17
C TYR A 264 -16.69 -31.13 4.94
N ASP A 265 -16.00 -31.57 3.92
CA ASP A 265 -16.58 -32.15 2.72
C ASP A 265 -16.41 -33.65 2.69
N PRO A 266 -17.47 -34.43 3.03
CA PRO A 266 -17.36 -35.89 3.09
C PRO A 266 -17.21 -36.55 1.72
N SER A 267 -17.47 -35.81 0.62
CA SER A 267 -17.35 -36.36 -0.74
C SER A 267 -15.89 -36.53 -1.18
N VAL A 268 -14.99 -35.70 -0.61
CA VAL A 268 -13.55 -35.70 -0.89
C VAL A 268 -12.69 -35.93 0.36
N THR A 269 -13.34 -36.29 1.47
CA THR A 269 -12.68 -36.53 2.79
C THR A 269 -11.68 -35.44 3.16
N SER A 270 -12.15 -34.19 3.15
CA SER A 270 -11.27 -33.03 3.40
C SER A 270 -11.94 -31.99 4.25
N ASP A 271 -11.15 -31.34 5.13
CA ASP A 271 -11.51 -30.13 5.84
C ASP A 271 -11.15 -28.89 5.00
N ARG A 272 -12.01 -27.88 5.04
CA ARG A 272 -11.76 -26.57 4.45
C ARG A 272 -11.66 -25.53 5.54
N SER A 273 -10.60 -24.73 5.52
CA SER A 273 -10.39 -23.57 6.38
C SER A 273 -10.39 -22.32 5.55
N LEU A 274 -11.29 -21.39 5.83
CA LEU A 274 -11.42 -20.11 5.15
C LEU A 274 -11.28 -18.98 6.16
N VAL A 275 -10.36 -18.05 5.89
CA VAL A 275 -10.26 -16.75 6.57
C VAL A 275 -10.58 -15.68 5.55
N ASP A 276 -11.59 -14.85 5.80
CA ASP A 276 -12.02 -13.83 4.85
C ASP A 276 -12.51 -12.53 5.51
N THR A 277 -12.48 -11.44 4.71
CA THR A 277 -13.06 -10.14 5.06
C THR A 277 -13.39 -9.33 3.81
N PHE A 278 -14.49 -8.60 3.83
CA PHE A 278 -14.78 -7.56 2.85
C PHE A 278 -14.01 -6.30 3.20
N VAL A 279 -13.39 -5.65 2.23
CA VAL A 279 -12.61 -4.44 2.43
C VAL A 279 -12.93 -3.38 1.38
N GLY A 280 -12.83 -2.13 1.79
CA GLY A 280 -12.89 -0.96 0.92
C GLY A 280 -11.80 0.03 1.29
N TYR A 281 -11.15 0.59 0.27
CA TYR A 281 -10.12 1.61 0.41
C TYR A 281 -10.53 2.89 -0.29
N LYS A 282 -10.18 4.04 0.27
CA LYS A 282 -10.46 5.33 -0.35
C LYS A 282 -9.44 6.38 0.04
N ALA A 283 -8.91 7.09 -0.95
CA ALA A 283 -8.23 8.35 -0.71
C ALA A 283 -9.27 9.46 -0.50
N ILE A 284 -9.15 10.19 0.61
CA ILE A 284 -10.07 11.28 0.98
C ILE A 284 -9.51 12.56 0.37
N VAL A 285 -10.32 13.20 -0.47
CA VAL A 285 -10.00 14.47 -1.11
C VAL A 285 -10.77 15.58 -0.41
N ASP A 286 -10.07 16.58 0.12
CA ASP A 286 -10.69 17.74 0.73
C ASP A 286 -11.43 18.55 -0.32
N PRO A 287 -12.65 19.00 -0.01
CA PRO A 287 -13.43 19.86 -0.93
C PRO A 287 -12.81 21.26 -1.02
N GLY A 288 -12.91 21.87 -2.18
CA GLY A 288 -12.48 23.25 -2.40
C GLY A 288 -11.98 23.48 -3.83
N PRO A 289 -11.62 24.72 -4.17
CA PRO A 289 -11.12 25.06 -5.49
C PRO A 289 -9.79 24.36 -5.83
N ASN A 290 -9.06 23.93 -4.80
CA ASN A 290 -7.82 23.15 -4.92
C ASN A 290 -8.02 21.81 -4.21
N ALA A 291 -8.98 21.02 -4.67
CA ALA A 291 -9.22 19.68 -4.11
C ALA A 291 -7.89 18.88 -4.00
N PHE A 292 -7.50 18.45 -2.80
CA PHE A 292 -6.24 17.77 -2.58
C PHE A 292 -6.38 16.64 -1.55
N VAL A 293 -5.56 15.63 -1.70
CA VAL A 293 -5.36 14.61 -0.66
C VAL A 293 -4.46 15.22 0.41
N ARG A 294 -4.76 15.01 1.70
CA ARG A 294 -3.94 15.50 2.83
C ARG A 294 -2.61 14.76 2.92
N GLY A 295 -1.89 14.75 1.81
CA GLY A 295 -0.63 14.05 1.62
C GLY A 295 0.21 14.68 0.52
N ALA A 296 1.48 14.29 0.48
CA ALA A 296 2.45 14.67 -0.55
C ALA A 296 3.28 13.44 -0.93
N LYS A 297 3.54 13.29 -2.22
CA LYS A 297 4.44 12.27 -2.76
C LYS A 297 5.86 12.85 -2.85
N ILE A 298 6.85 12.06 -2.45
CA ILE A 298 8.27 12.32 -2.61
C ILE A 298 8.82 11.17 -3.45
N GLN A 299 9.59 11.48 -4.48
CA GLN A 299 10.15 10.50 -5.38
C GLN A 299 11.65 10.70 -5.55
N LEU A 300 12.40 9.66 -5.27
CA LEU A 300 13.84 9.63 -5.50
C LEU A 300 14.11 9.44 -6.98
N ILE A 301 14.81 10.40 -7.59
CA ILE A 301 15.19 10.31 -9.00
C ILE A 301 16.29 9.26 -9.16
N PRO A 302 16.08 8.21 -9.97
CA PRO A 302 17.10 7.20 -10.20
C PRO A 302 18.34 7.81 -10.88
N VAL A 303 19.52 7.36 -10.46
CA VAL A 303 20.79 7.79 -11.07
C VAL A 303 21.01 7.09 -12.41
N SER A 304 20.61 5.83 -12.51
CA SER A 304 20.75 4.99 -13.70
C SER A 304 19.63 3.97 -13.85
N VAL A 305 19.52 3.39 -15.03
CA VAL A 305 18.62 2.27 -15.32
C VAL A 305 19.39 1.16 -16.03
N THR A 306 18.99 -0.09 -15.79
CA THR A 306 19.65 -1.28 -16.32
C THR A 306 18.65 -2.27 -16.87
N ILE A 307 18.88 -2.78 -18.09
CA ILE A 307 18.09 -3.86 -18.66
C ILE A 307 18.57 -5.18 -18.08
N SER A 308 17.71 -5.91 -17.43
CA SER A 308 17.95 -7.25 -16.89
C SER A 308 17.17 -8.31 -17.68
N ASN A 309 17.41 -9.58 -17.33
CA ASN A 309 16.80 -10.74 -17.99
C ASN A 309 17.19 -10.85 -19.50
N GLN A 310 18.36 -10.34 -19.86
CA GLN A 310 18.95 -10.52 -21.18
C GLN A 310 19.23 -12.00 -21.46
N GLY A 311 19.23 -12.41 -22.74
CA GLY A 311 19.48 -13.79 -23.09
C GLY A 311 19.35 -14.08 -24.59
N THR A 312 19.36 -15.35 -24.98
CA THR A 312 19.26 -15.76 -26.38
C THR A 312 17.88 -15.46 -26.94
N VAL A 313 17.84 -14.89 -28.15
CA VAL A 313 16.63 -14.72 -28.98
C VAL A 313 16.91 -15.31 -30.36
N THR A 314 15.98 -16.08 -30.91
CA THR A 314 16.09 -16.72 -32.22
C THR A 314 14.97 -16.28 -33.17
N ALA A 315 15.23 -16.32 -34.47
CA ALA A 315 14.24 -16.03 -35.49
C ALA A 315 13.26 -17.18 -35.68
N SER A 316 13.70 -18.42 -35.47
CA SER A 316 12.90 -19.62 -35.60
C SER A 316 11.89 -19.78 -34.46
N ALA A 317 10.78 -20.47 -34.76
CA ALA A 317 9.75 -20.77 -33.77
C ALA A 317 10.33 -21.73 -32.69
N GLY A 318 10.09 -21.40 -31.42
CA GLY A 318 10.58 -22.19 -30.27
C GLY A 318 10.63 -21.37 -29.00
N ALA A 319 11.17 -21.96 -27.95
CA ALA A 319 11.23 -21.37 -26.59
C ALA A 319 12.01 -20.05 -26.54
N ASN A 320 12.93 -19.81 -27.47
CA ASN A 320 13.75 -18.59 -27.54
C ASN A 320 13.24 -17.57 -28.57
N LYS A 321 12.08 -17.76 -29.18
CA LYS A 321 11.47 -16.82 -30.14
C LYS A 321 11.20 -15.46 -29.49
N THR A 322 10.80 -15.48 -28.23
CA THR A 322 10.49 -14.28 -27.43
C THR A 322 11.29 -14.22 -26.16
N ARG A 323 11.58 -13.01 -25.69
CA ARG A 323 12.27 -12.76 -24.43
C ARG A 323 11.63 -11.59 -23.69
N GLN A 324 11.15 -11.82 -22.47
CA GLN A 324 10.67 -10.74 -21.62
C GLN A 324 11.88 -10.07 -20.95
N LEU A 325 12.10 -8.80 -21.26
CA LEU A 325 13.09 -7.96 -20.58
C LEU A 325 12.48 -7.30 -19.36
N ARG A 326 13.32 -6.94 -18.42
CA ARG A 326 12.98 -6.15 -17.25
C ARG A 326 13.92 -4.95 -17.18
N LEU A 327 13.38 -3.75 -16.98
CA LEU A 327 14.14 -2.54 -16.70
C LEU A 327 14.10 -2.28 -15.20
N VAL A 328 15.28 -2.23 -14.58
CA VAL A 328 15.43 -1.94 -13.16
C VAL A 328 16.21 -0.64 -13.02
N ASP A 329 15.73 0.25 -12.19
CA ASP A 329 16.44 1.49 -11.87
C ASP A 329 17.48 1.30 -10.75
N SER A 330 18.26 2.35 -10.47
CA SER A 330 19.27 2.33 -9.41
C SER A 330 18.67 2.24 -7.99
N ASN A 331 17.38 2.52 -7.84
CA ASN A 331 16.68 2.41 -6.57
C ASN A 331 16.16 0.97 -6.31
N GLY A 332 16.24 0.10 -7.34
CA GLY A 332 15.78 -1.27 -7.30
C GLY A 332 14.34 -1.46 -7.82
N ASP A 333 13.67 -0.37 -8.24
CA ASP A 333 12.30 -0.41 -8.72
C ASP A 333 12.21 -0.95 -10.16
N ASP A 334 11.16 -1.73 -10.43
CA ASP A 334 10.87 -2.22 -11.78
C ASP A 334 10.16 -1.15 -12.60
N ARG A 335 10.86 -0.61 -13.59
CA ARG A 335 10.40 0.45 -14.48
C ARG A 335 10.03 -0.06 -15.89
N THR A 336 9.82 -1.37 -16.04
CA THR A 336 9.58 -2.02 -17.34
C THR A 336 8.35 -1.46 -18.04
N ALA A 337 7.26 -1.21 -17.30
CA ALA A 337 6.00 -0.69 -17.83
C ALA A 337 6.05 0.82 -18.15
N ASP A 338 6.90 1.57 -17.45
CA ASP A 338 7.03 3.03 -17.59
C ASP A 338 7.99 3.42 -18.73
N ALA A 339 8.78 2.46 -19.21
CA ALA A 339 9.82 2.71 -20.19
C ALA A 339 9.29 2.79 -21.62
N THR A 340 9.88 3.69 -22.39
CA THR A 340 9.75 3.70 -23.85
C THR A 340 10.78 2.75 -24.46
N TRP A 341 10.28 1.66 -25.05
CA TRP A 341 11.11 0.65 -25.67
C TRP A 341 11.23 0.86 -27.18
N SER A 342 12.42 0.63 -27.73
CA SER A 342 12.68 0.70 -29.16
C SER A 342 13.73 -0.32 -29.60
N SER A 343 13.66 -0.72 -30.89
CA SER A 343 14.67 -1.56 -31.54
C SER A 343 15.32 -0.77 -32.66
N SER A 344 16.65 -0.84 -32.78
CA SER A 344 17.40 -0.18 -33.84
C SER A 344 17.15 -0.79 -35.22
N ASP A 345 16.76 -2.08 -35.27
CA ASP A 345 16.40 -2.78 -36.50
C ASP A 345 15.22 -3.75 -36.24
N THR A 346 14.02 -3.30 -36.55
CA THR A 346 12.79 -4.08 -36.39
C THR A 346 12.67 -5.27 -37.35
N ALA A 347 13.48 -5.30 -38.42
CA ALA A 347 13.56 -6.46 -39.30
C ALA A 347 14.35 -7.62 -38.65
N LYS A 348 15.12 -7.37 -37.60
CA LYS A 348 15.85 -8.39 -36.82
C LYS A 348 15.11 -8.79 -35.56
N ALA A 349 14.70 -7.81 -34.77
CA ALA A 349 13.86 -8.03 -33.60
C ALA A 349 12.92 -6.85 -33.37
N THR A 350 11.72 -7.13 -32.87
CA THR A 350 10.78 -6.14 -32.37
C THR A 350 10.71 -6.18 -30.86
N VAL A 351 10.32 -5.07 -30.24
CA VAL A 351 10.05 -4.99 -28.80
C VAL A 351 8.71 -4.34 -28.57
N SER A 352 7.91 -4.89 -27.64
CA SER A 352 6.64 -4.32 -27.22
C SER A 352 6.82 -3.21 -26.18
N SER A 353 5.77 -2.42 -25.90
CA SER A 353 5.76 -1.43 -24.83
C SER A 353 6.00 -2.03 -23.43
N GLY A 354 5.69 -3.30 -23.23
CA GLY A 354 5.99 -4.03 -21.99
C GLY A 354 7.35 -4.73 -21.96
N GLY A 355 8.28 -4.44 -22.89
CA GLY A 355 9.62 -5.03 -22.91
C GLY A 355 9.71 -6.46 -23.44
N LEU A 356 8.67 -6.97 -24.12
CA LEU A 356 8.72 -8.29 -24.77
C LEU A 356 9.42 -8.18 -26.12
N VAL A 357 10.63 -8.74 -26.23
CA VAL A 357 11.40 -8.82 -27.46
C VAL A 357 11.00 -10.07 -28.24
N THR A 358 10.80 -9.93 -29.55
CA THR A 358 10.50 -11.01 -30.48
C THR A 358 11.51 -11.03 -31.61
N GLY A 359 12.19 -12.17 -31.83
CA GLY A 359 13.10 -12.38 -32.93
C GLY A 359 12.34 -12.49 -34.27
N VAL A 360 12.80 -11.78 -35.30
CA VAL A 360 12.20 -11.75 -36.64
C VAL A 360 13.11 -12.44 -37.67
N ALA A 361 14.39 -12.02 -37.74
CA ALA A 361 15.38 -12.60 -38.62
C ALA A 361 16.76 -12.58 -37.96
N ALA A 362 17.62 -13.51 -38.33
CA ALA A 362 18.99 -13.56 -37.81
C ALA A 362 19.77 -12.27 -38.09
N GLY A 363 20.55 -11.81 -37.13
CA GLY A 363 21.39 -10.61 -37.24
C GLY A 363 21.43 -9.78 -35.95
N ALA A 364 22.25 -8.75 -35.97
CA ALA A 364 22.46 -7.86 -34.82
C ALA A 364 21.43 -6.72 -34.81
N THR A 365 20.96 -6.37 -33.60
CA THR A 365 20.13 -5.18 -33.33
C THR A 365 20.41 -4.70 -31.93
N THR A 366 20.02 -3.47 -31.59
CA THR A 366 20.11 -2.92 -30.25
C THR A 366 18.72 -2.60 -29.72
N ILE A 367 18.36 -3.16 -28.59
CA ILE A 367 17.15 -2.81 -27.87
C ILE A 367 17.48 -1.69 -26.91
N THR A 368 16.68 -0.63 -26.92
CA THR A 368 16.85 0.57 -26.09
C THR A 368 15.61 0.79 -25.25
N ALA A 369 15.81 1.06 -23.97
CA ALA A 369 14.78 1.48 -23.03
C ALA A 369 15.10 2.87 -22.49
N VAL A 370 14.10 3.76 -22.45
CA VAL A 370 14.23 5.12 -21.92
C VAL A 370 13.12 5.36 -20.90
N VAL A 371 13.50 5.82 -19.70
CA VAL A 371 12.60 6.25 -18.64
C VAL A 371 13.22 7.40 -17.86
N ASP A 372 12.45 8.42 -17.51
CA ASP A 372 12.91 9.62 -16.76
C ASP A 372 14.20 10.25 -17.32
N GLY A 373 14.36 10.24 -18.65
CA GLY A 373 15.57 10.75 -19.32
C GLY A 373 16.81 9.87 -19.19
N LYS A 374 16.71 8.71 -18.55
CA LYS A 374 17.78 7.71 -18.47
C LYS A 374 17.60 6.66 -19.55
N THR A 375 18.71 6.18 -20.09
CA THR A 375 18.72 5.23 -21.21
C THR A 375 19.53 4.00 -20.84
N ALA A 376 18.94 2.83 -21.09
CA ALA A 376 19.64 1.55 -21.05
C ALA A 376 19.57 0.88 -22.43
N THR A 377 20.63 0.18 -22.80
CA THR A 377 20.73 -0.51 -24.10
C THR A 377 21.14 -1.96 -23.93
N TRP A 378 20.62 -2.82 -24.80
CA TRP A 378 21.04 -4.21 -24.92
C TRP A 378 21.40 -4.53 -26.37
N ALA A 379 22.67 -4.84 -26.60
CA ALA A 379 23.12 -5.34 -27.89
C ALA A 379 22.70 -6.80 -28.05
N LEU A 380 21.76 -7.05 -28.96
CA LEU A 380 21.16 -8.37 -29.22
C LEU A 380 21.64 -8.90 -30.57
N THR A 381 22.12 -10.14 -30.59
CA THR A 381 22.31 -10.91 -31.82
C THR A 381 21.22 -11.98 -31.89
N VAL A 382 20.30 -11.84 -32.85
CA VAL A 382 19.23 -12.82 -33.09
C VAL A 382 19.82 -14.02 -33.83
N GLY A 383 19.67 -15.21 -33.25
CA GLY A 383 20.07 -16.46 -33.90
C GLY A 383 19.13 -16.88 -35.04
N ALA A 384 19.55 -17.82 -35.84
CA ALA A 384 18.76 -18.36 -36.95
C ALA A 384 17.57 -19.19 -36.46
#